data_ef987a95d2ffff38747dc015dab36c8b
#
_entry.id   ef987a95d2ffff38747dc015dab36c8b
#
_cell.length_a   1.000
_cell.length_b   1.000
_cell.length_c   1.000
_cell.angle_alpha   90.00
_cell.angle_beta   90.00
_cell.angle_gamma   90.00
#
_symmetry.space_group_name_H-M   'P 1'
#
loop_
_entity.id
_entity.type
_entity.pdbx_description
1 polymer ?
#
loop_
_entity_poly.entity_id
_entity_poly.type
_entity_poly.pdbx_seq_one_letter_code
_entity_poly.pdbx_strand_id
1 'polypeptide(L)'
;RKDSNMEEKIINMNQFLGAAQGDQEHMLGKFLYFSLANLLVDKDELSSLCESMGIPYTGSTRLSLGDAFRSATGDIRERVPVTVDGETNIYLAYCRDNKRTAGVFSRELVKETLNRETNRYEKLANISCGKNDGMFRCDNLVLDDAVDVQGCCRKAEELFELYQRCANRKQIETICVNFLRGMEATKLSVTGHMYFVPRTFMERVDIFEDFITLLSGLNKKQTPLVVNSFYIIDDAKQRDKMTEEFYLAVKKEIAAYQEKCDYLIKSSSQSPAVMERWVLKVQALEEKKRHYEGVLQRELDAVSYTHLRAHETK
;
A
#
# COMPACT_ATOMS: atom_id res chain seq x y z
N ARG A 1 -6.20 50.48 -13.56
CA ARG A 1 -6.30 49.32 -14.49
C ARG A 1 -5.65 48.03 -13.97
N LYS A 2 -4.77 48.09 -12.94
CA LYS A 2 -4.20 46.87 -12.32
C LYS A 2 -5.10 46.25 -11.21
N ASP A 3 -5.86 47.12 -10.53
CA ASP A 3 -6.67 46.67 -9.40
C ASP A 3 -7.98 45.99 -9.84
N SER A 4 -8.56 46.37 -10.99
CA SER A 4 -9.76 45.72 -11.54
C SER A 4 -9.50 44.28 -11.98
N ASN A 5 -8.29 43.97 -12.45
CA ASN A 5 -7.94 42.60 -12.88
C ASN A 5 -7.68 41.65 -11.70
N MET A 6 -7.32 42.18 -10.52
CA MET A 6 -7.13 41.35 -9.31
C MET A 6 -8.43 41.05 -8.61
N GLU A 7 -9.38 41.99 -8.60
CA GLU A 7 -10.73 41.77 -8.09
C GLU A 7 -11.53 40.77 -8.94
N GLU A 8 -11.45 40.86 -10.28
CA GLU A 8 -12.06 39.89 -11.17
C GLU A 8 -11.48 38.47 -10.99
N LYS A 9 -10.17 38.34 -10.76
CA LYS A 9 -9.55 37.05 -10.47
C LYS A 9 -9.98 36.47 -9.13
N ILE A 10 -10.15 37.28 -8.11
CA ILE A 10 -10.58 36.86 -6.77
C ILE A 10 -12.06 36.47 -6.80
N ILE A 11 -12.91 37.20 -7.51
CA ILE A 11 -14.34 36.88 -7.68
C ILE A 11 -14.50 35.54 -8.42
N ASN A 12 -13.75 35.31 -9.49
CA ASN A 12 -13.79 34.05 -10.22
C ASN A 12 -13.30 32.85 -9.38
N MET A 13 -12.29 33.05 -8.54
CA MET A 13 -11.80 31.99 -7.64
C MET A 13 -12.80 31.70 -6.51
N ASN A 14 -13.45 32.71 -5.97
CA ASN A 14 -14.50 32.53 -4.96
C ASN A 14 -15.78 31.91 -5.55
N GLN A 15 -16.16 32.22 -6.79
CA GLN A 15 -17.25 31.57 -7.51
C GLN A 15 -16.90 30.12 -7.81
N PHE A 16 -15.66 29.83 -8.15
CA PHE A 16 -15.15 28.47 -8.35
C PHE A 16 -15.17 27.63 -7.07
N LEU A 17 -14.75 28.19 -5.94
CA LEU A 17 -14.83 27.56 -4.62
C LEU A 17 -16.28 27.38 -4.14
N GLY A 18 -17.14 28.34 -4.43
CA GLY A 18 -18.58 28.26 -4.11
C GLY A 18 -19.32 27.19 -4.93
N ALA A 19 -18.99 27.06 -6.22
CA ALA A 19 -19.50 26.01 -7.08
C ALA A 19 -19.03 24.61 -6.65
N ALA A 20 -17.78 24.51 -6.20
CA ALA A 20 -17.23 23.24 -5.71
C ALA A 20 -17.88 22.73 -4.40
N GLN A 21 -18.47 23.61 -3.62
CA GLN A 21 -19.14 23.24 -2.36
C GLN A 21 -20.63 22.88 -2.50
N GLY A 22 -21.29 23.20 -3.60
CA GLY A 22 -22.73 23.10 -3.73
C GLY A 22 -23.29 22.24 -4.86
N ASP A 23 -22.49 21.88 -5.86
CA ASP A 23 -23.02 21.29 -7.10
C ASP A 23 -22.24 20.03 -7.52
N GLN A 24 -22.64 18.89 -6.93
CA GLN A 24 -22.09 17.58 -7.26
C GLN A 24 -22.33 17.20 -8.74
N GLU A 25 -23.32 17.82 -9.40
CA GLU A 25 -23.63 17.55 -10.81
C GLU A 25 -22.54 18.02 -11.77
N HIS A 26 -21.75 19.02 -11.38
CA HIS A 26 -20.64 19.55 -12.17
C HIS A 26 -19.28 18.91 -11.85
N MET A 27 -19.27 17.81 -11.09
CA MET A 27 -18.05 17.09 -10.75
C MET A 27 -18.02 15.72 -11.45
N LEU A 28 -16.87 15.35 -11.98
CA LEU A 28 -16.61 13.98 -12.46
C LEU A 28 -16.42 13.02 -11.30
N GLY A 29 -15.80 13.47 -10.23
CA GLY A 29 -15.45 12.67 -9.07
C GLY A 29 -14.39 13.32 -8.21
N LYS A 30 -13.66 12.52 -7.47
CA LYS A 30 -12.51 12.95 -6.65
C LYS A 30 -11.23 12.21 -7.06
N PHE A 31 -10.08 12.89 -7.03
CA PHE A 31 -8.79 12.24 -6.86
C PHE A 31 -8.57 11.98 -5.38
N LEU A 32 -8.15 10.76 -5.07
CA LEU A 32 -7.81 10.33 -3.72
C LEU A 32 -6.37 9.82 -3.73
N TYR A 33 -5.54 10.31 -2.80
CA TYR A 33 -4.24 9.71 -2.55
C TYR A 33 -4.02 9.44 -1.07
N PHE A 34 -3.22 8.41 -0.77
CA PHE A 34 -2.87 8.05 0.60
C PHE A 34 -1.53 7.31 0.67
N SER A 35 -0.96 7.29 1.88
CA SER A 35 0.29 6.58 2.18
C SER A 35 0.11 5.69 3.41
N LEU A 36 0.60 4.46 3.33
CA LEU A 36 0.58 3.46 4.41
C LEU A 36 2.02 3.08 4.85
N ALA A 37 2.92 4.06 4.93
CA ALA A 37 4.31 3.80 5.33
C ALA A 37 4.40 3.40 6.81
N ASN A 38 5.23 2.39 7.13
CA ASN A 38 5.56 1.99 8.51
C ASN A 38 4.33 1.78 9.42
N LEU A 39 3.43 0.91 9.01
CA LEU A 39 2.15 0.71 9.68
C LEU A 39 2.09 -0.62 10.42
N LEU A 40 1.75 -0.55 11.71
CA LEU A 40 1.39 -1.67 12.57
C LEU A 40 0.21 -1.26 13.44
N VAL A 41 -0.89 -2.00 13.35
CA VAL A 41 -2.10 -1.74 14.13
C VAL A 41 -2.54 -3.03 14.81
N ASP A 42 -2.87 -2.96 16.09
CA ASP A 42 -3.43 -4.09 16.82
C ASP A 42 -4.68 -4.63 16.11
N LYS A 43 -4.79 -5.96 16.01
CA LYS A 43 -5.86 -6.60 15.23
C LYS A 43 -7.24 -6.38 15.83
N ASP A 44 -7.34 -6.32 17.15
CA ASP A 44 -8.60 -6.12 17.83
C ASP A 44 -9.03 -4.64 17.71
N GLU A 45 -8.10 -3.69 17.86
CA GLU A 45 -8.34 -2.27 17.59
C GLU A 45 -8.75 -2.03 16.12
N LEU A 46 -8.09 -2.69 15.17
CA LEU A 46 -8.43 -2.62 13.74
C LEU A 46 -9.82 -3.19 13.45
N SER A 47 -10.15 -4.33 14.05
CA SER A 47 -11.47 -4.96 13.91
C SER A 47 -12.57 -4.03 14.41
N SER A 48 -12.39 -3.45 15.59
CA SER A 48 -13.34 -2.50 16.17
C SER A 48 -13.51 -1.25 15.33
N LEU A 49 -12.41 -0.71 14.80
CA LEU A 49 -12.46 0.43 13.89
C LEU A 49 -13.22 0.09 12.59
N CYS A 50 -12.92 -1.04 11.95
CA CYS A 50 -13.61 -1.47 10.75
C CYS A 50 -15.11 -1.68 11.00
N GLU A 51 -15.48 -2.31 12.09
CA GLU A 51 -16.88 -2.54 12.49
C GLU A 51 -17.62 -1.22 12.70
N SER A 52 -17.03 -0.27 13.45
CA SER A 52 -17.64 1.04 13.73
C SER A 52 -17.88 1.87 12.45
N MET A 53 -17.10 1.65 11.41
CA MET A 53 -17.20 2.37 10.13
C MET A 53 -17.92 1.58 9.04
N GLY A 54 -18.42 0.38 9.35
CA GLY A 54 -19.09 -0.49 8.37
C GLY A 54 -18.16 -0.98 7.26
N ILE A 55 -16.85 -1.07 7.52
CA ILE A 55 -15.85 -1.56 6.58
C ILE A 55 -15.71 -3.08 6.75
N PRO A 56 -15.92 -3.89 5.70
CA PRO A 56 -15.76 -5.32 5.82
C PRO A 56 -14.33 -5.71 6.22
N TYR A 57 -14.20 -6.36 7.35
CA TYR A 57 -12.93 -6.91 7.84
C TYR A 57 -13.09 -8.41 8.12
N THR A 58 -12.46 -9.24 7.31
CA THR A 58 -12.56 -10.71 7.41
C THR A 58 -11.53 -11.32 8.37
N GLY A 59 -10.90 -10.49 9.20
CA GLY A 59 -9.78 -10.93 10.02
C GLY A 59 -8.52 -11.19 9.19
N SER A 60 -7.36 -10.88 9.71
CA SER A 60 -6.13 -11.26 9.04
C SER A 60 -5.74 -12.67 9.48
N THR A 61 -5.35 -13.51 8.54
CA THR A 61 -4.62 -14.73 8.86
C THR A 61 -3.45 -14.40 9.79
N ARG A 62 -3.26 -15.20 10.84
CA ARG A 62 -2.13 -15.06 11.74
C ARG A 62 -0.84 -15.00 10.92
N LEU A 63 -0.03 -13.99 11.11
CA LEU A 63 1.32 -14.02 10.57
C LEU A 63 2.03 -15.26 11.10
N SER A 64 2.74 -15.99 10.24
CA SER A 64 3.57 -17.07 10.71
C SER A 64 4.70 -16.52 11.61
N LEU A 65 5.14 -17.30 12.59
CA LEU A 65 6.28 -16.92 13.43
C LEU A 65 7.50 -16.49 12.60
N GLY A 66 7.72 -17.17 11.46
CA GLY A 66 8.81 -16.85 10.55
C GLY A 66 8.63 -15.50 9.84
N ASP A 67 7.39 -15.12 9.51
CA ASP A 67 7.12 -13.83 8.88
C ASP A 67 7.22 -12.70 9.90
N ALA A 68 6.71 -12.91 11.12
CA ALA A 68 6.87 -11.96 12.23
C ALA A 68 8.35 -11.73 12.57
N PHE A 69 9.14 -12.79 12.66
CA PHE A 69 10.58 -12.74 12.90
C PHE A 69 11.32 -11.99 11.81
N ARG A 70 11.05 -12.28 10.53
CA ARG A 70 11.68 -11.59 9.39
C ARG A 70 11.30 -10.12 9.33
N SER A 71 10.06 -9.79 9.62
CA SER A 71 9.59 -8.40 9.64
C SER A 71 10.22 -7.61 10.77
N ALA A 72 10.20 -8.15 11.98
CA ALA A 72 10.79 -7.51 13.16
C ALA A 72 12.29 -7.24 13.01
N THR A 73 13.04 -8.28 12.60
CA THR A 73 14.48 -8.14 12.38
C THR A 73 14.82 -7.31 11.15
N GLY A 74 13.95 -7.28 10.12
CA GLY A 74 14.10 -6.43 8.93
C GLY A 74 13.91 -4.94 9.20
N ASP A 75 13.16 -4.59 10.24
CA ASP A 75 12.97 -3.20 10.69
C ASP A 75 14.15 -2.66 11.51
N ILE A 76 15.04 -3.52 11.96
CA ILE A 76 16.29 -3.09 12.60
C ILE A 76 17.21 -2.54 11.52
N ARG A 77 17.24 -1.21 11.44
CA ARG A 77 18.08 -0.48 10.51
C ARG A 77 18.44 0.87 11.10
N GLU A 78 19.66 1.00 11.60
CA GLU A 78 20.15 2.21 12.25
C GLU A 78 21.37 2.75 11.52
N ARG A 79 21.33 4.02 11.18
CA ARG A 79 22.45 4.73 10.54
C ARG A 79 23.10 5.63 11.57
N VAL A 80 24.37 5.36 11.87
CA VAL A 80 25.11 6.06 12.92
C VAL A 80 26.33 6.76 12.31
N PRO A 81 26.35 8.10 12.23
CA PRO A 81 27.55 8.85 11.91
C PRO A 81 28.44 8.96 13.15
N VAL A 82 29.71 8.65 13.01
CA VAL A 82 30.72 8.79 14.07
C VAL A 82 31.90 9.60 13.53
N THR A 83 32.22 10.71 14.17
CA THR A 83 33.36 11.55 13.79
C THR A 83 34.49 11.33 14.76
N VAL A 84 35.67 10.89 14.24
CA VAL A 84 36.92 10.71 14.98
C VAL A 84 38.01 11.44 14.21
N ASP A 85 38.76 12.27 14.88
CA ASP A 85 39.88 13.03 14.32
C ASP A 85 39.55 13.85 13.05
N GLY A 86 38.32 14.38 12.97
CA GLY A 86 37.83 15.16 11.84
C GLY A 86 37.32 14.34 10.64
N GLU A 87 37.46 13.02 10.67
CA GLU A 87 36.86 12.11 9.68
C GLU A 87 35.54 11.54 10.18
N THR A 88 34.50 11.61 9.35
CA THR A 88 33.19 11.04 9.66
C THR A 88 33.01 9.71 8.99
N ASN A 89 32.90 8.64 9.79
CA ASN A 89 32.49 7.32 9.32
C ASN A 89 30.97 7.17 9.48
N ILE A 90 30.32 6.57 8.49
CA ILE A 90 28.90 6.28 8.52
C ILE A 90 28.72 4.78 8.63
N TYR A 91 28.20 4.36 9.76
CA TYR A 91 27.88 2.95 10.02
C TYR A 91 26.41 2.67 9.78
N LEU A 92 26.08 1.50 9.26
CA LEU A 92 24.74 0.97 9.14
C LEU A 92 24.66 -0.33 9.94
N ALA A 93 23.86 -0.33 11.00
CA ALA A 93 23.49 -1.55 11.72
C ALA A 93 22.19 -2.11 11.14
N TYR A 94 22.17 -3.39 10.78
CA TYR A 94 20.99 -4.07 10.23
C TYR A 94 21.08 -5.58 10.42
N CYS A 95 19.94 -6.27 10.26
CA CYS A 95 19.89 -7.73 10.32
C CYS A 95 19.95 -8.34 8.93
N ARG A 96 20.86 -9.30 8.73
CA ARG A 96 21.00 -10.08 7.50
C ARG A 96 20.70 -11.56 7.74
N ASP A 97 20.35 -12.27 6.68
CA ASP A 97 20.09 -13.70 6.76
C ASP A 97 21.39 -14.47 7.08
N ASN A 98 21.27 -15.42 8.01
CA ASN A 98 22.32 -16.34 8.40
C ASN A 98 22.10 -17.72 7.77
N LYS A 99 23.05 -18.63 7.92
CA LYS A 99 22.92 -20.03 7.49
C LYS A 99 21.66 -20.66 8.10
N ARG A 100 20.91 -21.37 7.28
CA ARG A 100 19.70 -22.08 7.72
C ARG A 100 20.05 -23.13 8.75
N THR A 101 19.48 -23.02 9.94
CA THR A 101 19.57 -24.02 11.01
C THR A 101 18.23 -24.72 11.14
N ALA A 102 18.25 -26.06 11.28
CA ALA A 102 17.03 -26.82 11.49
C ALA A 102 16.34 -26.39 12.80
N GLY A 103 14.99 -26.25 12.75
CA GLY A 103 14.20 -25.94 13.96
C GLY A 103 14.24 -24.47 14.41
N VAL A 104 15.03 -23.59 13.77
CA VAL A 104 15.22 -22.19 14.20
C VAL A 104 15.14 -21.26 13.00
N PHE A 105 14.53 -20.07 13.16
CA PHE A 105 14.76 -18.93 12.29
C PHE A 105 15.98 -18.17 12.84
N SER A 106 16.92 -17.80 11.99
CA SER A 106 18.17 -17.15 12.44
C SER A 106 18.60 -16.02 11.51
N ARG A 107 19.04 -14.92 12.11
CA ARG A 107 19.64 -13.77 11.45
C ARG A 107 20.84 -13.27 12.24
N GLU A 108 21.71 -12.50 11.59
CA GLU A 108 22.84 -11.82 12.22
C GLU A 108 22.58 -10.33 12.24
N LEU A 109 22.75 -9.70 13.42
CA LEU A 109 22.91 -8.25 13.50
C LEU A 109 24.34 -7.92 13.09
N VAL A 110 24.49 -7.05 12.11
CA VAL A 110 25.80 -6.67 11.57
C VAL A 110 25.92 -5.15 11.50
N LYS A 111 27.15 -4.66 11.57
CA LYS A 111 27.55 -3.28 11.30
C LYS A 111 28.33 -3.23 9.98
N GLU A 112 27.94 -2.34 9.09
CA GLU A 112 28.61 -2.09 7.82
C GLU A 112 29.09 -0.63 7.75
N THR A 113 30.29 -0.40 7.21
CA THR A 113 30.82 0.94 6.99
C THR A 113 30.48 1.38 5.57
N LEU A 114 29.64 2.44 5.40
CA LEU A 114 29.10 2.83 4.11
C LEU A 114 30.02 3.68 3.24
N ASN A 115 30.96 4.42 3.82
CA ASN A 115 31.80 5.40 3.12
C ASN A 115 33.22 4.89 2.83
N ARG A 116 33.41 3.59 2.73
CA ARG A 116 34.68 2.97 2.34
C ARG A 116 34.52 2.08 1.10
N GLU A 117 35.57 1.99 0.29
CA GLU A 117 35.57 1.23 -0.98
C GLU A 117 35.32 -0.29 -0.82
N THR A 118 35.61 -0.85 0.34
CA THR A 118 35.32 -2.26 0.65
C THR A 118 34.26 -2.33 1.72
N ASN A 119 33.08 -2.80 1.35
CA ASN A 119 31.99 -3.10 2.28
C ASN A 119 32.45 -4.23 3.23
N ARG A 120 33.00 -3.86 4.37
CA ARG A 120 33.27 -4.79 5.47
C ARG A 120 32.10 -4.72 6.42
N TYR A 121 31.52 -5.86 6.72
CA TYR A 121 30.55 -5.97 7.80
C TYR A 121 31.17 -6.69 8.98
N GLU A 122 30.82 -6.24 10.16
CA GLU A 122 31.20 -6.85 11.43
C GLU A 122 29.96 -7.46 12.07
N LYS A 123 30.09 -8.68 12.54
CA LYS A 123 28.98 -9.35 13.22
C LYS A 123 28.90 -8.86 14.67
N LEU A 124 27.73 -8.39 15.09
CA LEU A 124 27.48 -7.86 16.42
C LEU A 124 26.66 -8.80 17.31
N ALA A 125 25.75 -9.57 16.75
CA ALA A 125 24.95 -10.56 17.49
C ALA A 125 24.34 -11.61 16.57
N ASN A 126 23.94 -12.75 17.16
CA ASN A 126 22.98 -13.67 16.54
C ASN A 126 21.58 -13.39 17.10
N ILE A 127 20.61 -13.31 16.23
CA ILE A 127 19.19 -13.21 16.61
C ILE A 127 18.49 -14.46 16.09
N SER A 128 17.75 -15.15 16.95
CA SER A 128 17.09 -16.39 16.59
C SER A 128 15.71 -16.50 17.21
N CYS A 129 14.84 -17.30 16.57
CA CYS A 129 13.51 -17.65 17.08
C CYS A 129 13.25 -19.12 16.83
N GLY A 130 12.86 -19.85 17.86
CA GLY A 130 12.50 -21.25 17.76
C GLY A 130 11.20 -21.43 16.94
N LYS A 131 11.19 -22.39 16.01
CA LYS A 131 10.00 -22.65 15.15
C LYS A 131 8.82 -23.25 15.91
N ASN A 132 9.12 -24.00 16.98
CA ASN A 132 8.12 -24.74 17.73
C ASN A 132 7.66 -23.97 18.99
N ASP A 133 8.58 -23.34 19.69
CA ASP A 133 8.35 -22.66 20.95
C ASP A 133 8.14 -21.14 20.79
N GLY A 134 8.51 -20.58 19.63
CA GLY A 134 8.43 -19.15 19.36
C GLY A 134 9.38 -18.30 20.21
N MET A 135 10.33 -18.93 20.92
CA MET A 135 11.23 -18.23 21.82
C MET A 135 12.24 -17.40 21.05
N PHE A 136 12.18 -16.09 21.27
CA PHE A 136 13.14 -15.13 20.71
C PHE A 136 14.40 -15.09 21.55
N ARG A 137 15.59 -15.08 20.91
CA ARG A 137 16.88 -15.09 21.59
C ARG A 137 17.88 -14.22 20.85
N CYS A 138 18.71 -13.51 21.62
CA CYS A 138 19.88 -12.81 21.12
C CYS A 138 21.13 -13.38 21.81
N ASP A 139 22.05 -13.93 21.03
CA ASP A 139 23.24 -14.59 21.52
C ASP A 139 24.50 -13.97 20.89
N ASN A 140 25.66 -14.23 21.50
CA ASN A 140 26.97 -13.79 21.01
C ASN A 140 27.02 -12.27 20.76
N LEU A 141 26.55 -11.47 21.72
CA LEU A 141 26.61 -10.02 21.65
C LEU A 141 28.04 -9.53 21.76
N VAL A 142 28.44 -8.72 20.77
CA VAL A 142 29.74 -8.02 20.74
C VAL A 142 29.46 -6.56 21.04
N LEU A 143 30.07 -6.03 22.10
CA LEU A 143 29.97 -4.60 22.41
C LEU A 143 30.62 -3.78 21.31
N ASP A 144 30.00 -2.69 20.93
CA ASP A 144 30.46 -1.79 19.87
C ASP A 144 30.28 -0.34 20.32
N ASP A 145 31.26 0.50 20.07
CA ASP A 145 31.26 1.90 20.52
C ASP A 145 30.30 2.78 19.70
N ALA A 146 29.98 2.37 18.48
CA ALA A 146 29.11 3.13 17.57
C ALA A 146 27.66 2.65 17.58
N VAL A 147 27.39 1.37 17.85
CA VAL A 147 26.08 0.74 17.76
C VAL A 147 25.65 0.20 19.11
N ASP A 148 24.46 0.60 19.57
CA ASP A 148 23.82 -0.02 20.76
C ASP A 148 23.25 -1.40 20.39
N VAL A 149 24.11 -2.41 20.49
CA VAL A 149 23.79 -3.81 20.14
C VAL A 149 22.65 -4.35 21.02
N GLN A 150 22.67 -4.03 22.32
CA GLN A 150 21.62 -4.48 23.24
C GLN A 150 20.29 -3.79 22.95
N GLY A 151 20.31 -2.50 22.63
CA GLY A 151 19.14 -1.74 22.20
C GLY A 151 18.55 -2.29 20.90
N CYS A 152 19.37 -2.61 19.91
CA CYS A 152 18.93 -3.25 18.68
C CYS A 152 18.26 -4.61 18.93
N CYS A 153 18.83 -5.43 19.80
CA CYS A 153 18.27 -6.73 20.18
C CYS A 153 16.92 -6.59 20.90
N ARG A 154 16.82 -5.70 21.89
CA ARG A 154 15.57 -5.41 22.60
C ARG A 154 14.47 -4.92 21.65
N LYS A 155 14.82 -3.96 20.80
CA LYS A 155 13.91 -3.44 19.77
C LYS A 155 13.42 -4.52 18.79
N ALA A 156 14.29 -5.47 18.41
CA ALA A 156 13.90 -6.59 17.57
C ALA A 156 12.90 -7.52 18.27
N GLU A 157 13.08 -7.79 19.57
CA GLU A 157 12.18 -8.60 20.38
C GLU A 157 10.82 -7.92 20.55
N GLU A 158 10.80 -6.64 20.93
CA GLU A 158 9.58 -5.83 21.05
C GLU A 158 8.80 -5.78 19.74
N LEU A 159 9.49 -5.58 18.61
CA LEU A 159 8.87 -5.61 17.29
C LEU A 159 8.34 -7.00 16.94
N PHE A 160 9.03 -8.06 17.33
CA PHE A 160 8.57 -9.43 17.09
C PHE A 160 7.24 -9.72 17.80
N GLU A 161 7.09 -9.30 19.05
CA GLU A 161 5.84 -9.39 19.79
C GLU A 161 4.72 -8.58 19.11
N LEU A 162 5.04 -7.34 18.69
CA LEU A 162 4.09 -6.49 17.99
C LEU A 162 3.64 -7.13 16.66
N TYR A 163 4.55 -7.67 15.86
CA TYR A 163 4.21 -8.32 14.59
C TYR A 163 3.34 -9.57 14.75
N GLN A 164 3.38 -10.24 15.88
CA GLN A 164 2.50 -11.38 16.14
C GLN A 164 1.05 -10.97 16.38
N ARG A 165 0.80 -9.86 17.07
CA ARG A 165 -0.55 -9.38 17.44
C ARG A 165 -1.09 -8.30 16.51
N CYS A 166 -0.23 -7.59 15.79
CA CYS A 166 -0.63 -6.49 14.93
C CYS A 166 -0.83 -6.92 13.47
N ALA A 167 -1.74 -6.22 12.80
CA ALA A 167 -1.83 -6.22 11.35
C ALA A 167 -0.72 -5.34 10.76
N ASN A 168 -0.04 -5.84 9.76
CA ASN A 168 1.01 -5.11 9.06
C ASN A 168 0.44 -4.29 7.87
N ARG A 169 1.30 -3.46 7.28
CA ARG A 169 0.98 -2.64 6.10
C ARG A 169 0.24 -3.43 5.01
N LYS A 170 0.72 -4.62 4.64
CA LYS A 170 0.16 -5.41 3.53
C LYS A 170 -1.27 -5.87 3.81
N GLN A 171 -1.56 -6.24 5.05
CA GLN A 171 -2.90 -6.65 5.48
C GLN A 171 -3.87 -5.47 5.43
N ILE A 172 -3.45 -4.31 5.92
CA ILE A 172 -4.25 -3.08 5.90
C ILE A 172 -4.41 -2.54 4.47
N GLU A 173 -3.37 -2.62 3.64
CA GLU A 173 -3.46 -2.27 2.22
C GLU A 173 -4.54 -3.10 1.50
N THR A 174 -4.69 -4.38 1.87
CA THR A 174 -5.77 -5.22 1.33
C THR A 174 -7.15 -4.70 1.71
N ILE A 175 -7.36 -4.23 2.93
CA ILE A 175 -8.61 -3.60 3.37
C ILE A 175 -8.87 -2.33 2.54
N CYS A 176 -7.88 -1.45 2.42
CA CYS A 176 -7.97 -0.22 1.63
C CYS A 176 -8.32 -0.51 0.16
N VAL A 177 -7.64 -1.47 -0.48
CA VAL A 177 -7.89 -1.84 -1.87
C VAL A 177 -9.30 -2.42 -2.05
N ASN A 178 -9.80 -3.22 -1.09
CA ASN A 178 -11.16 -3.74 -1.15
C ASN A 178 -12.20 -2.63 -0.99
N PHE A 179 -11.96 -1.68 -0.08
CA PHE A 179 -12.83 -0.51 0.08
C PHE A 179 -12.87 0.33 -1.20
N LEU A 180 -11.71 0.63 -1.79
CA LEU A 180 -11.57 1.35 -3.05
C LEU A 180 -12.26 0.63 -4.21
N ARG A 181 -12.18 -0.71 -4.27
CA ARG A 181 -12.91 -1.51 -5.26
C ARG A 181 -14.43 -1.37 -5.11
N GLY A 182 -14.92 -1.33 -3.88
CA GLY A 182 -16.35 -1.09 -3.60
C GLY A 182 -16.83 0.33 -3.97
N MET A 183 -15.91 1.26 -4.26
CA MET A 183 -16.17 2.59 -4.81
C MET A 183 -15.87 2.65 -6.32
N GLU A 184 -15.60 1.53 -6.95
CA GLU A 184 -15.18 1.44 -8.36
C GLU A 184 -13.96 2.34 -8.69
N ALA A 185 -13.13 2.64 -7.70
CA ALA A 185 -11.98 3.50 -7.86
C ALA A 185 -11.02 2.95 -8.93
N THR A 186 -10.46 3.84 -9.75
CA THR A 186 -9.47 3.51 -10.76
C THR A 186 -8.11 4.01 -10.32
N LYS A 187 -7.15 3.09 -10.19
CA LYS A 187 -5.78 3.44 -9.87
C LYS A 187 -5.15 4.15 -11.06
N LEU A 188 -4.59 5.34 -10.82
CA LEU A 188 -3.92 6.11 -11.86
C LEU A 188 -2.54 5.53 -12.19
N SER A 189 -2.04 5.84 -13.39
CA SER A 189 -0.76 5.36 -13.91
C SER A 189 0.47 5.94 -13.21
N VAL A 190 0.27 6.84 -12.27
CA VAL A 190 1.34 7.48 -11.47
C VAL A 190 1.85 6.57 -10.35
N THR A 191 3.05 6.86 -9.84
CA THR A 191 3.65 6.14 -8.71
C THR A 191 2.87 6.41 -7.42
N GLY A 192 2.64 5.38 -6.62
CA GLY A 192 1.99 5.48 -5.31
C GLY A 192 0.52 5.04 -5.31
N HIS A 193 -0.19 5.44 -4.25
CA HIS A 193 -1.61 5.16 -4.07
C HIS A 193 -2.42 6.40 -4.47
N MET A 194 -2.61 6.59 -5.78
CA MET A 194 -3.46 7.63 -6.32
C MET A 194 -4.58 7.01 -7.14
N TYR A 195 -5.80 7.42 -6.85
CA TYR A 195 -7.01 6.85 -7.43
C TYR A 195 -7.97 7.94 -7.90
N PHE A 196 -8.68 7.68 -8.97
CA PHE A 196 -9.88 8.40 -9.34
C PHE A 196 -11.09 7.65 -8.79
N VAL A 197 -11.99 8.37 -8.10
CA VAL A 197 -13.27 7.85 -7.60
C VAL A 197 -14.39 8.61 -8.31
N PRO A 198 -15.31 7.91 -9.03
CA PRO A 198 -16.39 8.55 -9.75
C PRO A 198 -17.38 9.25 -8.81
N ARG A 199 -18.08 10.26 -9.34
CA ARG A 199 -19.01 11.11 -8.57
C ARG A 199 -20.04 10.34 -7.74
N THR A 200 -20.48 9.20 -8.23
CA THR A 200 -21.47 8.33 -7.57
C THR A 200 -21.00 7.86 -6.17
N PHE A 201 -19.70 7.85 -5.92
CA PHE A 201 -19.11 7.35 -4.66
C PHE A 201 -18.34 8.44 -3.89
N MET A 202 -18.47 9.72 -4.22
CA MET A 202 -17.70 10.80 -3.57
C MET A 202 -17.92 10.87 -2.06
N GLU A 203 -19.14 10.64 -1.57
CA GLU A 203 -19.44 10.63 -0.12
C GLU A 203 -18.67 9.51 0.61
N ARG A 204 -18.44 8.39 -0.05
CA ARG A 204 -17.67 7.28 0.54
C ARG A 204 -16.17 7.58 0.63
N VAL A 205 -15.67 8.56 -0.13
CA VAL A 205 -14.28 9.03 -0.01
C VAL A 205 -14.05 9.65 1.35
N ASP A 206 -15.02 10.42 1.87
CA ASP A 206 -14.89 11.05 3.19
C ASP A 206 -14.80 9.99 4.30
N ILE A 207 -15.59 8.90 4.20
CA ILE A 207 -15.47 7.74 5.12
C ILE A 207 -14.07 7.10 5.03
N PHE A 208 -13.52 7.00 3.83
CA PHE A 208 -12.17 6.45 3.65
C PHE A 208 -11.09 7.36 4.23
N GLU A 209 -11.22 8.67 4.09
CA GLU A 209 -10.30 9.66 4.69
C GLU A 209 -10.35 9.59 6.21
N ASP A 210 -11.54 9.50 6.80
CA ASP A 210 -11.73 9.30 8.24
C ASP A 210 -11.09 7.99 8.70
N PHE A 211 -11.29 6.91 7.95
CA PHE A 211 -10.67 5.62 8.25
C PHE A 211 -9.14 5.71 8.32
N ILE A 212 -8.49 6.31 7.32
CA ILE A 212 -7.03 6.45 7.31
C ILE A 212 -6.56 7.37 8.45
N THR A 213 -7.31 8.42 8.76
CA THR A 213 -6.99 9.36 9.85
C THR A 213 -7.06 8.66 11.21
N LEU A 214 -8.13 7.92 11.49
CA LEU A 214 -8.27 7.13 12.71
C LEU A 214 -7.22 6.02 12.81
N LEU A 215 -6.95 5.34 11.69
CA LEU A 215 -5.91 4.32 11.60
C LEU A 215 -4.52 4.88 11.92
N SER A 216 -4.24 6.14 11.53
CA SER A 216 -3.01 6.83 11.89
C SER A 216 -2.83 6.98 13.40
N GLY A 217 -3.92 7.24 14.13
CA GLY A 217 -3.92 7.31 15.60
C GLY A 217 -3.65 5.97 16.28
N LEU A 218 -4.01 4.85 15.64
CA LEU A 218 -3.79 3.49 16.16
C LEU A 218 -2.41 2.91 15.79
N ASN A 219 -1.62 3.60 14.97
CA ASN A 219 -0.35 3.10 14.49
C ASN A 219 0.70 2.98 15.59
N LYS A 220 1.07 1.76 15.97
CA LYS A 220 2.07 1.49 17.03
C LYS A 220 3.49 1.98 16.66
N LYS A 221 3.76 2.23 15.39
CA LYS A 221 5.03 2.83 14.93
C LYS A 221 5.06 4.35 14.97
N GLN A 222 3.97 4.98 15.37
CA GLN A 222 3.83 6.45 15.52
C GLN A 222 4.19 7.26 14.24
N THR A 223 4.27 6.60 13.09
CA THR A 223 4.45 7.28 11.81
C THR A 223 3.09 7.76 11.31
N PRO A 224 2.91 9.06 11.03
CA PRO A 224 1.64 9.57 10.56
C PRO A 224 1.33 9.03 9.16
N LEU A 225 0.07 8.70 8.93
CA LEU A 225 -0.44 8.36 7.61
C LEU A 225 -0.92 9.64 6.93
N VAL A 226 -0.81 9.67 5.61
CA VAL A 226 -1.27 10.79 4.81
C VAL A 226 -2.44 10.31 3.97
N VAL A 227 -3.52 11.09 3.96
CA VAL A 227 -4.66 10.94 3.06
C VAL A 227 -5.17 12.30 2.67
N ASN A 228 -5.59 12.45 1.42
CA ASN A 228 -6.26 13.67 0.94
C ASN A 228 -7.00 13.38 -0.35
N SER A 229 -8.02 14.18 -0.65
CA SER A 229 -8.76 14.11 -1.90
C SER A 229 -9.00 15.49 -2.50
N PHE A 230 -9.25 15.53 -3.82
CA PHE A 230 -9.53 16.74 -4.57
C PHE A 230 -10.70 16.50 -5.53
N TYR A 231 -11.59 17.46 -5.63
CA TYR A 231 -12.66 17.43 -6.63
C TYR A 231 -12.11 17.60 -8.04
N ILE A 232 -12.69 16.89 -8.99
CA ILE A 232 -12.40 16.98 -10.41
C ILE A 232 -13.62 17.54 -11.10
N ILE A 233 -13.45 18.69 -11.72
CA ILE A 233 -14.52 19.38 -12.45
C ILE A 233 -14.86 18.60 -13.72
N ASP A 234 -16.16 18.58 -14.06
CA ASP A 234 -16.67 17.97 -15.27
C ASP A 234 -16.45 18.88 -16.47
N ASP A 235 -15.26 18.81 -17.07
CA ASP A 235 -14.94 19.46 -18.35
C ASP A 235 -14.41 18.45 -19.38
N ALA A 236 -14.44 18.82 -20.65
CA ALA A 236 -14.05 17.94 -21.76
C ALA A 236 -12.60 17.42 -21.62
N LYS A 237 -11.66 18.27 -21.18
CA LYS A 237 -10.26 17.91 -21.02
C LYS A 237 -10.05 16.90 -19.87
N GLN A 238 -10.78 17.06 -18.77
CA GLN A 238 -10.71 16.12 -17.65
C GLN A 238 -11.36 14.78 -18.02
N ARG A 239 -12.49 14.81 -18.73
CA ARG A 239 -13.13 13.58 -19.23
C ARG A 239 -12.16 12.80 -20.13
N ASP A 240 -11.51 13.45 -21.10
CA ASP A 240 -10.56 12.80 -22.01
C ASP A 240 -9.39 12.18 -21.25
N LYS A 241 -8.82 12.90 -20.27
CA LYS A 241 -7.74 12.38 -19.43
C LYS A 241 -8.18 11.19 -18.56
N MET A 242 -9.35 11.26 -17.95
CA MET A 242 -9.87 10.16 -17.14
C MET A 242 -10.23 8.94 -18.00
N THR A 243 -10.68 9.16 -19.22
CA THR A 243 -10.89 8.09 -20.21
C THR A 243 -9.59 7.37 -20.53
N GLU A 244 -8.50 8.11 -20.75
CA GLU A 244 -7.18 7.54 -21.01
C GLU A 244 -6.65 6.75 -19.80
N GLU A 245 -6.71 7.31 -18.60
CA GLU A 245 -6.29 6.63 -17.37
C GLU A 245 -7.12 5.36 -17.11
N PHE A 246 -8.42 5.42 -17.30
CA PHE A 246 -9.29 4.27 -17.16
C PHE A 246 -8.93 3.18 -18.18
N TYR A 247 -8.71 3.56 -19.44
CA TYR A 247 -8.28 2.65 -20.49
C TYR A 247 -6.98 1.93 -20.12
N LEU A 248 -5.96 2.67 -19.66
CA LEU A 248 -4.69 2.09 -19.25
C LEU A 248 -4.85 1.13 -18.06
N ALA A 249 -5.67 1.49 -17.07
CA ALA A 249 -5.94 0.65 -15.92
C ALA A 249 -6.65 -0.65 -16.31
N VAL A 250 -7.69 -0.58 -17.14
CA VAL A 250 -8.43 -1.75 -17.62
C VAL A 250 -7.56 -2.65 -18.47
N LYS A 251 -6.76 -2.10 -19.39
CA LYS A 251 -5.81 -2.86 -20.20
C LYS A 251 -4.82 -3.64 -19.34
N LYS A 252 -4.30 -3.02 -18.30
CA LYS A 252 -3.39 -3.68 -17.34
C LYS A 252 -4.10 -4.80 -16.57
N GLU A 253 -5.34 -4.59 -16.17
CA GLU A 253 -6.13 -5.58 -15.44
C GLU A 253 -6.49 -6.78 -16.33
N ILE A 254 -6.88 -6.55 -17.59
CA ILE A 254 -7.12 -7.59 -18.59
C ILE A 254 -5.86 -8.42 -18.81
N ALA A 255 -4.71 -7.79 -19.01
CA ALA A 255 -3.44 -8.50 -19.20
C ALA A 255 -3.11 -9.41 -18.01
N ALA A 256 -3.33 -8.94 -16.78
CA ALA A 256 -3.13 -9.74 -15.56
C ALA A 256 -4.12 -10.93 -15.48
N TYR A 257 -5.36 -10.75 -15.95
CA TYR A 257 -6.35 -11.82 -16.02
C TYR A 257 -5.96 -12.88 -17.05
N GLN A 258 -5.50 -12.47 -18.25
CA GLN A 258 -5.03 -13.35 -19.28
C GLN A 258 -3.85 -14.20 -18.82
N GLU A 259 -2.82 -13.58 -18.23
CA GLU A 259 -1.65 -14.29 -17.66
C GLU A 259 -2.09 -15.34 -16.63
N LYS A 260 -3.05 -15.00 -15.78
CA LYS A 260 -3.55 -15.93 -14.77
C LYS A 260 -4.37 -17.08 -15.37
N CYS A 261 -5.18 -16.82 -16.37
CA CYS A 261 -5.91 -17.85 -17.11
C CYS A 261 -4.94 -18.82 -17.80
N ASP A 262 -3.92 -18.30 -18.47
CA ASP A 262 -2.88 -19.11 -19.12
C ASP A 262 -2.15 -19.99 -18.10
N TYR A 263 -1.83 -19.47 -16.93
CA TYR A 263 -1.24 -20.25 -15.85
C TYR A 263 -2.16 -21.38 -15.38
N LEU A 264 -3.45 -21.12 -15.20
CA LEU A 264 -4.43 -22.12 -14.77
C LEU A 264 -4.60 -23.23 -15.81
N ILE A 265 -4.63 -22.86 -17.10
CA ILE A 265 -4.69 -23.83 -18.20
C ILE A 265 -3.44 -24.73 -18.18
N LYS A 266 -2.24 -24.14 -18.10
CA LYS A 266 -0.97 -24.87 -18.07
C LYS A 266 -0.80 -25.77 -16.84
N SER A 267 -1.34 -25.34 -15.70
CA SER A 267 -1.26 -26.11 -14.44
C SER A 267 -2.31 -27.21 -14.31
N SER A 268 -3.17 -27.40 -15.31
CA SER A 268 -4.31 -28.34 -15.29
C SER A 268 -5.24 -28.18 -14.08
N SER A 269 -5.24 -27.02 -13.45
CA SER A 269 -6.08 -26.69 -12.30
C SER A 269 -7.49 -26.33 -12.77
N GLN A 270 -8.37 -27.31 -12.84
CA GLN A 270 -9.78 -27.14 -13.25
C GLN A 270 -10.73 -27.09 -12.04
N SER A 271 -10.38 -26.36 -10.99
CA SER A 271 -11.30 -26.17 -9.87
C SER A 271 -12.49 -25.27 -10.28
N PRO A 272 -13.74 -25.78 -10.24
CA PRO A 272 -14.93 -24.98 -10.59
C PRO A 272 -15.03 -23.67 -9.80
N ALA A 273 -14.70 -23.70 -8.51
CA ALA A 273 -14.70 -22.50 -7.66
C ALA A 273 -13.68 -21.45 -8.09
N VAL A 274 -12.57 -21.85 -8.71
CA VAL A 274 -11.57 -20.91 -9.26
C VAL A 274 -12.12 -20.29 -10.54
N MET A 275 -12.73 -21.09 -11.42
CA MET A 275 -13.33 -20.59 -12.67
C MET A 275 -14.47 -19.61 -12.38
N GLU A 276 -15.39 -19.95 -11.49
CA GLU A 276 -16.49 -19.06 -11.07
C GLU A 276 -15.99 -17.72 -10.56
N ARG A 277 -14.95 -17.74 -9.74
CA ARG A 277 -14.32 -16.48 -9.23
C ARG A 277 -13.78 -15.60 -10.34
N TRP A 278 -13.25 -16.19 -11.42
CA TRP A 278 -12.75 -15.41 -12.56
C TRP A 278 -13.88 -14.85 -13.41
N VAL A 279 -14.96 -15.60 -13.61
CA VAL A 279 -16.17 -15.11 -14.29
C VAL A 279 -16.72 -13.90 -13.57
N LEU A 280 -16.86 -13.95 -12.23
CA LEU A 280 -17.32 -12.82 -11.42
C LEU A 280 -16.42 -11.59 -11.55
N LYS A 281 -15.09 -11.77 -11.65
CA LYS A 281 -14.17 -10.65 -11.84
C LYS A 281 -14.32 -9.99 -13.21
N VAL A 282 -14.51 -10.77 -14.26
CA VAL A 282 -14.76 -10.23 -15.61
C VAL A 282 -16.09 -9.47 -15.65
N GLN A 283 -17.15 -10.03 -15.08
CA GLN A 283 -18.45 -9.35 -14.98
C GLN A 283 -18.34 -8.03 -14.22
N ALA A 284 -17.66 -8.01 -13.07
CA ALA A 284 -17.44 -6.78 -12.32
C ALA A 284 -16.67 -5.71 -13.11
N LEU A 285 -15.71 -6.13 -13.95
CA LEU A 285 -14.98 -5.22 -14.82
C LEU A 285 -15.85 -4.64 -15.93
N GLU A 286 -16.74 -5.44 -16.51
CA GLU A 286 -17.71 -4.99 -17.52
C GLU A 286 -18.74 -4.02 -16.93
N GLU A 287 -19.22 -4.27 -15.71
CA GLU A 287 -20.13 -3.36 -15.01
C GLU A 287 -19.43 -2.03 -14.70
N LYS A 288 -18.21 -2.07 -14.20
CA LYS A 288 -17.39 -0.89 -13.98
C LYS A 288 -17.18 -0.10 -15.27
N LYS A 289 -16.89 -0.77 -16.39
CA LYS A 289 -16.76 -0.11 -17.70
C LYS A 289 -18.03 0.66 -18.06
N ARG A 290 -19.21 0.03 -18.01
CA ARG A 290 -20.49 0.66 -18.31
C ARG A 290 -20.77 1.88 -17.42
N HIS A 291 -20.45 1.77 -16.14
CA HIS A 291 -20.62 2.90 -15.21
C HIS A 291 -19.71 4.08 -15.60
N TYR A 292 -18.46 3.81 -15.93
CA TYR A 292 -17.51 4.85 -16.36
C TYR A 292 -17.91 5.50 -17.69
N GLU A 293 -18.47 4.76 -18.63
CA GLU A 293 -19.04 5.32 -19.88
C GLU A 293 -20.11 6.37 -19.57
N GLY A 294 -20.98 6.09 -18.59
CA GLY A 294 -21.99 7.04 -18.13
C GLY A 294 -21.39 8.26 -17.44
N VAL A 295 -20.40 8.08 -16.55
CA VAL A 295 -19.78 9.18 -15.81
C VAL A 295 -18.96 10.08 -16.74
N LEU A 296 -18.17 9.50 -17.62
CA LEU A 296 -17.28 10.22 -18.53
C LEU A 296 -17.98 10.71 -19.79
N GLN A 297 -19.22 10.27 -20.05
CA GLN A 297 -19.99 10.57 -21.26
C GLN A 297 -19.17 10.26 -22.54
N ARG A 298 -18.44 9.15 -22.53
CA ARG A 298 -17.61 8.65 -23.63
C ARG A 298 -17.85 7.16 -23.82
N GLU A 299 -17.88 6.73 -25.07
CA GLU A 299 -17.86 5.30 -25.39
C GLU A 299 -16.44 4.76 -25.17
N LEU A 300 -16.36 3.66 -24.41
CA LEU A 300 -15.09 3.00 -24.10
C LEU A 300 -14.88 1.75 -24.99
N ASP A 301 -15.47 1.73 -26.18
CA ASP A 301 -15.48 0.59 -27.10
C ASP A 301 -14.09 0.18 -27.59
N ALA A 302 -13.12 1.10 -27.60
CA ALA A 302 -11.74 0.78 -27.94
C ALA A 302 -11.05 -0.21 -26.96
N VAL A 303 -11.64 -0.44 -25.77
CA VAL A 303 -11.19 -1.48 -24.83
C VAL A 303 -11.76 -2.85 -25.18
N SER A 304 -12.74 -2.87 -26.11
CA SER A 304 -13.57 -4.01 -26.44
C SER A 304 -12.84 -5.01 -27.33
N TYR A 305 -12.76 -6.23 -26.89
CA TYR A 305 -12.81 -7.51 -27.63
C TYR A 305 -11.86 -7.77 -28.81
N THR A 306 -11.24 -6.79 -29.43
CA THR A 306 -10.33 -7.01 -30.58
C THR A 306 -9.11 -7.86 -30.21
N HIS A 307 -8.65 -7.79 -28.96
CA HIS A 307 -7.52 -8.61 -28.52
C HIS A 307 -7.92 -9.98 -27.94
N LEU A 308 -9.14 -10.14 -27.42
CA LEU A 308 -9.62 -11.46 -26.96
C LEU A 308 -9.98 -12.37 -28.16
N ARG A 309 -10.52 -11.80 -29.25
CA ARG A 309 -10.84 -12.57 -30.47
C ARG A 309 -9.62 -12.99 -31.28
N ALA A 310 -8.50 -12.29 -31.19
CA ALA A 310 -7.28 -12.64 -31.94
C ALA A 310 -6.60 -13.94 -31.42
N HIS A 311 -6.95 -14.42 -30.23
CA HIS A 311 -6.45 -15.69 -29.71
C HIS A 311 -7.40 -16.89 -29.88
N GLU A 312 -8.65 -16.66 -30.27
CA GLU A 312 -9.59 -17.76 -30.55
C GLU A 312 -9.49 -18.31 -31.99
N THR A 313 -8.66 -17.70 -32.86
CA THR A 313 -8.52 -18.09 -34.27
C THR A 313 -7.11 -18.56 -34.63
N LYS A 314 -6.37 -19.16 -33.72
CA LYS A 314 -5.15 -19.92 -34.10
C LYS A 314 -5.11 -21.27 -33.41
#